data_46a57b914495d6a289501813a4baf92d
#
_entry.id   46a57b914495d6a289501813a4baf92d
#
_cell.length_a   1.000
_cell.length_b   1.000
_cell.length_c   1.000
_cell.angle_alpha   90.00
_cell.angle_beta   90.00
_cell.angle_gamma   90.00
#
_symmetry.space_group_name_H-M   'P 1'
#
loop_
_entity.id
_entity.type
_entity.pdbx_description
1 polymer ?
#
loop_
_entity_poly.entity_id
_entity_poly.type
_entity_poly.pdbx_seq_one_letter_code
_entity_poly.pdbx_strand_id
1 'polypeptide(L)'
;MATLAPRHRVTEAWSTRWIVGVLVVMVVMEIANISEVAAQYTKPPLFKTSMALGAVAVVFALRDTESRARLNRWTAIGVALVGVYLAGQLIAMVGTVDLTASQGVLWRSVVDLVYLLIILVLTQATGKPWTVAMAVAATLAVLSILTIVNYLSGGHLTFGGLASISQAQGQLITTQRFGGPYGDSNFWGRLLVLGLPMGWALAQRSRLAGNQLLSLFWLFTTVPMVIAVYLTQSRGTLLVAGLAVVLWFIASGKPAKLALIPLAIAVAFVIPGIGNRIIALGSDLFSADRKYDIDPSVLGRQASQEMAWQMFQQRPVFGFGPATFGGQVPFYTDRVSTAVHEGLVAPHNLYAQLLAESGVVGLITWLIMLGGVFTILALRISSDPISVDRALAAATLTGVVTWSVASIFLHLAYFRSFAIVLALACALGPAEPVPTAIKRRMLRTTATWMVAVIAGAAAAGVTMLTRTTPAVQAAQKAIVVPAGRLDGWSSYAMNVRARTAFLPTMAEVMHNTEAPAKIDVDPVRGILTFTVTGSDGDAARRNLANALAVARTRIDDNVGHMQYSIAAITDVQLEPVSLRSEVTIVYAAVWGLVIMVLTRLAIGLLARRFRVSNPELPTEAEHESAGAPA
;
A
#
# COMPACT_ATOMS: atom_id res chain seq x y z
N MET A 1 -14.06 -22.95 48.44
CA MET A 1 -14.51 -21.54 48.48
C MET A 1 -13.27 -20.69 48.71
N ALA A 2 -12.68 -20.17 47.66
CA ALA A 2 -11.57 -19.23 47.79
C ALA A 2 -12.17 -17.82 47.84
N THR A 3 -12.00 -17.15 48.95
CA THR A 3 -12.40 -15.76 49.20
C THR A 3 -11.64 -14.85 48.27
N LEU A 4 -12.34 -14.29 47.27
CA LEU A 4 -11.84 -13.22 46.42
C LEU A 4 -11.53 -12.01 47.31
N ALA A 5 -10.26 -11.72 47.53
CA ALA A 5 -9.82 -10.49 48.15
C ALA A 5 -10.40 -9.27 47.44
N PRO A 6 -10.86 -8.23 48.12
CA PRO A 6 -11.43 -7.03 47.51
C PRO A 6 -10.34 -6.38 46.67
N ARG A 7 -10.58 -6.25 45.34
CA ARG A 7 -9.75 -5.44 44.47
C ARG A 7 -9.79 -4.00 44.96
N HIS A 8 -8.75 -3.56 45.68
CA HIS A 8 -8.50 -2.14 45.89
C HIS A 8 -8.50 -1.45 44.54
N ARG A 9 -9.51 -0.64 44.26
CA ARG A 9 -9.47 0.34 43.17
C ARG A 9 -8.41 1.37 43.58
N VAL A 10 -7.18 1.14 43.14
CA VAL A 10 -6.15 2.18 43.17
C VAL A 10 -6.70 3.31 42.30
N THR A 11 -7.04 4.43 42.95
CA THR A 11 -7.40 5.66 42.22
C THR A 11 -6.18 6.07 41.42
N GLU A 12 -6.29 5.96 40.10
CA GLU A 12 -5.21 6.40 39.21
C GLU A 12 -4.82 7.84 39.53
N ALA A 13 -3.52 8.09 39.68
CA ALA A 13 -3.02 9.43 39.91
C ALA A 13 -3.51 10.39 38.82
N TRP A 14 -3.85 11.61 39.18
CA TRP A 14 -4.35 12.63 38.24
C TRP A 14 -3.38 12.84 37.07
N SER A 15 -2.08 12.76 37.30
CA SER A 15 -1.02 12.82 36.26
C SER A 15 -1.20 11.75 35.18
N THR A 16 -1.49 10.50 35.57
CA THR A 16 -1.68 9.40 34.60
C THR A 16 -2.92 9.63 33.73
N ARG A 17 -4.03 10.13 34.32
CA ARG A 17 -5.26 10.43 33.57
C ARG A 17 -5.03 11.53 32.54
N TRP A 18 -4.29 12.57 32.91
CA TRP A 18 -3.96 13.68 32.03
C TRP A 18 -3.08 13.21 30.87
N ILE A 19 -2.02 12.41 31.13
CA ILE A 19 -1.14 11.85 30.10
C ILE A 19 -1.94 10.99 29.11
N VAL A 20 -2.85 10.15 29.60
CA VAL A 20 -3.75 9.34 28.75
C VAL A 20 -4.65 10.25 27.91
N GLY A 21 -5.19 11.34 28.47
CA GLY A 21 -5.98 12.32 27.74
C GLY A 21 -5.21 12.96 26.59
N VAL A 22 -3.96 13.39 26.83
CA VAL A 22 -3.09 13.96 25.80
C VAL A 22 -2.80 12.92 24.71
N LEU A 23 -2.49 11.67 25.07
CA LEU A 23 -2.24 10.59 24.10
C LEU A 23 -3.46 10.37 23.20
N VAL A 24 -4.67 10.32 23.77
CA VAL A 24 -5.91 10.17 23.00
C VAL A 24 -6.12 11.35 22.06
N VAL A 25 -5.95 12.58 22.54
CA VAL A 25 -6.09 13.80 21.71
C VAL A 25 -5.12 13.77 20.52
N MET A 26 -3.86 13.43 20.76
CA MET A 26 -2.86 13.35 19.67
C MET A 26 -3.26 12.31 18.62
N VAL A 27 -3.70 11.12 19.05
CA VAL A 27 -4.13 10.06 18.13
C VAL A 27 -5.38 10.47 17.35
N VAL A 28 -6.39 11.03 18.03
CA VAL A 28 -7.64 11.47 17.39
C VAL A 28 -7.37 12.58 16.37
N MET A 29 -6.58 13.58 16.74
CA MET A 29 -6.23 14.71 15.85
C MET A 29 -5.53 14.25 14.56
N GLU A 30 -4.64 13.29 14.68
CA GLU A 30 -3.93 12.76 13.51
C GLU A 30 -4.82 11.85 12.65
N ILE A 31 -5.55 10.91 13.25
CA ILE A 31 -6.43 9.99 12.52
C ILE A 31 -7.57 10.74 11.81
N ALA A 32 -8.13 11.76 12.45
CA ALA A 32 -9.15 12.60 11.85
C ALA A 32 -8.60 13.71 10.94
N ASN A 33 -7.28 13.80 10.79
CA ASN A 33 -6.60 14.81 9.97
C ASN A 33 -7.04 16.25 10.30
N ILE A 34 -7.33 16.51 11.58
CA ILE A 34 -7.93 17.76 12.05
C ILE A 34 -7.11 18.98 11.62
N SER A 35 -5.78 18.86 11.62
CA SER A 35 -4.90 19.96 11.26
C SER A 35 -5.06 20.40 9.80
N GLU A 36 -5.18 19.46 8.87
CA GLU A 36 -5.36 19.75 7.44
C GLU A 36 -6.80 20.20 7.14
N VAL A 37 -7.78 19.58 7.80
CA VAL A 37 -9.18 19.99 7.68
C VAL A 37 -9.36 21.41 8.19
N ALA A 38 -8.80 21.76 9.34
CA ALA A 38 -8.87 23.11 9.88
C ALA A 38 -8.09 24.14 9.04
N ALA A 39 -7.01 23.72 8.37
CA ALA A 39 -6.20 24.60 7.53
C ALA A 39 -6.96 25.11 6.29
N GLN A 40 -8.09 24.48 5.91
CA GLN A 40 -8.97 24.95 4.85
C GLN A 40 -9.72 26.24 5.23
N TYR A 41 -9.94 26.48 6.52
CA TYR A 41 -10.68 27.64 7.03
C TYR A 41 -9.76 28.68 7.66
N THR A 42 -8.87 28.22 8.53
CA THR A 42 -7.87 29.03 9.22
C THR A 42 -6.58 28.24 9.29
N LYS A 43 -5.45 28.86 9.49
CA LYS A 43 -4.15 28.13 9.59
C LYS A 43 -3.70 28.02 11.07
N PRO A 44 -4.50 27.44 11.98
CA PRO A 44 -4.09 27.28 13.36
C PRO A 44 -2.97 26.22 13.43
N PRO A 45 -1.96 26.40 14.29
CA PRO A 45 -0.86 25.44 14.41
C PRO A 45 -1.25 24.21 15.24
N LEU A 46 -2.41 23.59 14.95
CA LEU A 46 -2.98 22.50 15.77
C LEU A 46 -2.04 21.31 15.91
N PHE A 47 -1.38 20.91 14.85
CA PHE A 47 -0.41 19.82 14.90
C PHE A 47 0.77 20.18 15.83
N LYS A 48 1.35 21.39 15.66
CA LYS A 48 2.45 21.85 16.53
C LYS A 48 2.03 21.96 17.98
N THR A 49 0.79 22.41 18.23
CA THR A 49 0.21 22.48 19.59
C THR A 49 0.05 21.09 20.20
N SER A 50 -0.45 20.11 19.44
CA SER A 50 -0.57 18.73 19.93
C SER A 50 0.80 18.12 20.24
N MET A 51 1.81 18.39 19.40
CA MET A 51 3.21 17.99 19.63
C MET A 51 3.78 18.62 20.91
N ALA A 52 3.53 19.90 21.15
CA ALA A 52 3.98 20.60 22.35
C ALA A 52 3.33 20.01 23.62
N LEU A 53 2.00 19.76 23.58
CA LEU A 53 1.28 19.07 24.65
C LEU A 53 1.84 17.67 24.91
N GLY A 54 2.11 16.92 23.84
CA GLY A 54 2.73 15.61 23.93
C GLY A 54 4.13 15.66 24.55
N ALA A 55 4.96 16.61 24.18
CA ALA A 55 6.29 16.80 24.76
C ALA A 55 6.21 17.14 26.25
N VAL A 56 5.28 18.01 26.65
CA VAL A 56 5.02 18.30 28.06
C VAL A 56 4.57 17.03 28.80
N ALA A 57 3.67 16.24 28.21
CA ALA A 57 3.23 14.97 28.81
C ALA A 57 4.39 13.97 28.98
N VAL A 58 5.32 13.91 28.03
CA VAL A 58 6.54 13.10 28.16
C VAL A 58 7.40 13.57 29.34
N VAL A 59 7.59 14.87 29.53
CA VAL A 59 8.34 15.40 30.70
C VAL A 59 7.68 14.98 32.01
N PHE A 60 6.35 15.05 32.12
CA PHE A 60 5.62 14.57 33.30
C PHE A 60 5.77 13.05 33.49
N ALA A 61 5.65 12.27 32.42
CA ALA A 61 5.84 10.82 32.46
C ALA A 61 7.25 10.42 32.89
N LEU A 62 8.27 11.15 32.47
CA LEU A 62 9.67 10.89 32.83
C LEU A 62 10.01 11.30 34.29
N ARG A 63 9.26 12.28 34.85
CA ARG A 63 9.39 12.68 36.27
C ARG A 63 8.77 11.68 37.22
N ASP A 64 7.69 11.01 36.79
CA ASP A 64 7.04 9.99 37.60
C ASP A 64 7.86 8.69 37.57
N THR A 65 8.28 8.20 38.75
CA THR A 65 9.13 7.03 38.89
C THR A 65 8.48 5.76 38.39
N GLU A 66 7.17 5.61 38.61
CA GLU A 66 6.40 4.44 38.17
C GLU A 66 6.27 4.41 36.63
N SER A 67 5.91 5.55 36.03
CA SER A 67 5.81 5.70 34.57
C SER A 67 7.17 5.46 33.91
N ARG A 68 8.25 6.01 34.47
CA ARG A 68 9.61 5.80 33.97
C ARG A 68 10.04 4.34 34.05
N ALA A 69 9.69 3.63 35.13
CA ALA A 69 10.04 2.21 35.29
C ALA A 69 9.35 1.30 34.25
N ARG A 70 8.25 1.75 33.62
CA ARG A 70 7.57 1.03 32.54
C ARG A 70 8.26 1.18 31.19
N LEU A 71 9.13 2.19 31.01
CA LEU A 71 9.92 2.34 29.79
C LEU A 71 10.91 1.19 29.68
N ASN A 72 10.96 0.57 28.53
CA ASN A 72 11.77 -0.62 28.31
C ASN A 72 12.64 -0.47 27.05
N ARG A 73 13.48 -1.48 26.78
CA ARG A 73 14.40 -1.51 25.63
C ARG A 73 13.73 -1.29 24.27
N TRP A 74 12.43 -1.55 24.16
CA TRP A 74 11.70 -1.42 22.89
C TRP A 74 11.51 0.03 22.48
N THR A 75 11.61 0.99 23.42
CA THR A 75 11.69 2.42 23.09
C THR A 75 12.95 2.67 22.25
N ALA A 76 14.11 2.23 22.74
CA ALA A 76 15.39 2.43 22.02
C ALA A 76 15.41 1.69 20.69
N ILE A 77 14.86 0.45 20.64
CA ILE A 77 14.78 -0.34 19.42
C ILE A 77 13.86 0.34 18.40
N GLY A 78 12.70 0.85 18.82
CA GLY A 78 11.78 1.58 17.93
C GLY A 78 12.44 2.83 17.32
N VAL A 79 13.16 3.60 18.16
CA VAL A 79 13.97 4.75 17.69
C VAL A 79 15.02 4.31 16.68
N ALA A 80 15.76 3.23 16.99
CA ALA A 80 16.80 2.74 16.11
C ALA A 80 16.24 2.27 14.76
N LEU A 81 15.11 1.57 14.73
CA LEU A 81 14.47 1.10 13.50
C LEU A 81 14.06 2.28 12.58
N VAL A 82 13.41 3.31 13.14
CA VAL A 82 13.05 4.50 12.36
C VAL A 82 14.29 5.32 12.03
N GLY A 83 15.26 5.37 12.94
CA GLY A 83 16.55 6.01 12.71
C GLY A 83 17.34 5.40 11.55
N VAL A 84 17.29 4.08 11.36
CA VAL A 84 17.90 3.39 10.19
C VAL A 84 17.25 3.87 8.90
N TYR A 85 15.92 3.97 8.86
CA TYR A 85 15.24 4.50 7.68
C TYR A 85 15.61 5.96 7.40
N LEU A 86 15.63 6.82 8.43
CA LEU A 86 16.05 8.22 8.28
C LEU A 86 17.50 8.35 7.84
N ALA A 87 18.39 7.51 8.37
CA ALA A 87 19.79 7.46 7.93
C ALA A 87 19.89 7.10 6.44
N GLY A 88 19.07 6.14 5.97
CA GLY A 88 18.97 5.80 4.56
C GLY A 88 18.52 6.97 3.70
N GLN A 89 17.51 7.73 4.13
CA GLN A 89 17.05 8.94 3.44
C GLN A 89 18.15 10.04 3.44
N LEU A 90 18.86 10.22 4.54
CA LEU A 90 19.97 11.17 4.63
C LEU A 90 21.12 10.79 3.70
N ILE A 91 21.48 9.51 3.64
CA ILE A 91 22.51 9.00 2.72
C ILE A 91 22.08 9.21 1.26
N ALA A 92 20.82 8.97 0.94
CA ALA A 92 20.27 9.18 -0.40
C ALA A 92 20.34 10.65 -0.86
N MET A 93 20.43 11.62 0.07
CA MET A 93 20.63 13.02 -0.28
C MET A 93 21.96 13.29 -1.00
N VAL A 94 22.96 12.40 -0.90
CA VAL A 94 24.23 12.53 -1.65
C VAL A 94 23.97 12.54 -3.17
N GLY A 95 22.93 11.83 -3.63
CA GLY A 95 22.53 11.77 -5.04
C GLY A 95 21.50 12.82 -5.46
N THR A 96 21.09 13.73 -4.57
CA THR A 96 19.93 14.60 -4.85
C THR A 96 20.20 15.60 -5.97
N VAL A 97 19.19 15.77 -6.81
CA VAL A 97 19.15 16.79 -7.87
C VAL A 97 18.39 18.04 -7.44
N ASP A 98 17.64 17.96 -6.33
CA ASP A 98 16.93 19.08 -5.72
C ASP A 98 17.09 19.02 -4.19
N LEU A 99 18.06 19.79 -3.69
CA LEU A 99 18.37 19.83 -2.27
C LEU A 99 17.22 20.39 -1.43
N THR A 100 16.49 21.36 -1.96
CA THR A 100 15.39 22.03 -1.25
C THR A 100 14.22 21.07 -1.01
N ALA A 101 13.81 20.34 -2.05
CA ALA A 101 12.76 19.31 -1.95
C ALA A 101 13.18 18.21 -0.97
N SER A 102 14.42 17.71 -1.08
CA SER A 102 14.94 16.64 -0.23
C SER A 102 15.06 17.07 1.23
N GLN A 103 15.54 18.28 1.51
CA GLN A 103 15.60 18.82 2.88
C GLN A 103 14.18 18.96 3.48
N GLY A 104 13.22 19.43 2.69
CA GLY A 104 11.82 19.57 3.13
C GLY A 104 11.20 18.24 3.59
N VAL A 105 11.44 17.16 2.85
CA VAL A 105 10.95 15.81 3.21
C VAL A 105 11.73 15.22 4.38
N LEU A 106 13.04 15.39 4.42
CA LEU A 106 13.83 14.93 5.55
C LEU A 106 13.35 15.58 6.86
N TRP A 107 13.10 16.90 6.83
CA TRP A 107 12.55 17.61 7.99
C TRP A 107 11.17 17.05 8.42
N ARG A 108 10.29 16.79 7.47
CA ARG A 108 8.99 16.14 7.78
C ARG A 108 9.19 14.77 8.44
N SER A 109 10.10 13.97 7.91
CA SER A 109 10.41 12.64 8.46
C SER A 109 10.98 12.71 9.88
N VAL A 110 11.80 13.73 10.19
CA VAL A 110 12.26 13.99 11.57
C VAL A 110 11.10 14.37 12.49
N VAL A 111 10.19 15.21 12.04
CA VAL A 111 8.97 15.57 12.80
C VAL A 111 8.09 14.33 13.05
N ASP A 112 7.93 13.46 12.05
CA ASP A 112 7.18 12.21 12.18
C ASP A 112 7.86 11.23 13.15
N LEU A 113 9.19 11.19 13.19
CA LEU A 113 9.95 10.44 14.20
C LEU A 113 9.69 11.00 15.61
N VAL A 114 9.76 12.30 15.79
CA VAL A 114 9.48 12.92 17.11
C VAL A 114 8.04 12.62 17.53
N TYR A 115 7.07 12.69 16.63
CA TYR A 115 5.69 12.31 16.88
C TYR A 115 5.57 10.84 17.32
N LEU A 116 6.21 9.92 16.58
CA LEU A 116 6.29 8.49 16.93
C LEU A 116 6.85 8.29 18.33
N LEU A 117 7.96 8.96 18.65
CA LEU A 117 8.60 8.87 19.96
C LEU A 117 7.67 9.32 21.09
N ILE A 118 6.97 10.42 20.91
CA ILE A 118 6.00 10.91 21.92
C ILE A 118 4.91 9.84 22.13
N ILE A 119 4.29 9.34 21.07
CA ILE A 119 3.24 8.31 21.15
C ILE A 119 3.78 7.04 21.83
N LEU A 120 4.98 6.59 21.46
CA LEU A 120 5.61 5.39 22.02
C LEU A 120 5.87 5.55 23.52
N VAL A 121 6.53 6.65 23.92
CA VAL A 121 6.86 6.91 25.32
C VAL A 121 5.60 7.03 26.17
N LEU A 122 4.60 7.79 25.72
CA LEU A 122 3.33 7.95 26.46
C LEU A 122 2.57 6.63 26.56
N THR A 123 2.58 5.81 25.49
CA THR A 123 1.91 4.50 25.49
C THR A 123 2.57 3.55 26.49
N GLN A 124 3.90 3.50 26.54
CA GLN A 124 4.64 2.66 27.49
C GLN A 124 4.54 3.19 28.93
N ALA A 125 4.73 4.49 29.14
CA ALA A 125 4.69 5.12 30.45
C ALA A 125 3.32 4.94 31.14
N THR A 126 2.23 5.03 30.37
CA THR A 126 0.88 4.77 30.88
C THR A 126 0.57 3.28 31.06
N GLY A 127 1.30 2.39 30.38
CA GLY A 127 1.00 0.95 30.34
C GLY A 127 -0.35 0.63 29.69
N LYS A 128 -0.89 1.53 28.84
CA LYS A 128 -2.23 1.43 28.27
C LYS A 128 -2.26 1.41 26.73
N PRO A 129 -1.61 0.42 26.08
CA PRO A 129 -1.58 0.35 24.62
C PRO A 129 -2.99 0.22 24.00
N TRP A 130 -3.92 -0.38 24.72
CA TRP A 130 -5.32 -0.49 24.30
C TRP A 130 -6.04 0.84 24.14
N THR A 131 -5.60 1.89 24.83
CA THR A 131 -6.15 3.25 24.67
C THR A 131 -5.88 3.79 23.27
N VAL A 132 -4.70 3.52 22.71
CA VAL A 132 -4.36 3.90 21.33
C VAL A 132 -5.28 3.17 20.34
N ALA A 133 -5.46 1.86 20.52
CA ALA A 133 -6.37 1.07 19.66
C ALA A 133 -7.83 1.57 19.75
N MET A 134 -8.31 1.91 20.95
CA MET A 134 -9.64 2.49 21.13
C MET A 134 -9.77 3.84 20.43
N ALA A 135 -8.80 4.73 20.58
CA ALA A 135 -8.80 6.03 19.94
C ALA A 135 -8.82 5.90 18.40
N VAL A 136 -7.99 5.03 17.84
CA VAL A 136 -7.98 4.76 16.39
C VAL A 136 -9.33 4.21 15.92
N ALA A 137 -9.81 3.12 16.54
CA ALA A 137 -11.04 2.44 16.10
C ALA A 137 -12.27 3.34 16.26
N ALA A 138 -12.41 4.05 17.38
CA ALA A 138 -13.54 4.94 17.61
C ALA A 138 -13.54 6.13 16.64
N THR A 139 -12.40 6.76 16.42
CA THR A 139 -12.28 7.87 15.47
C THR A 139 -12.65 7.44 14.06
N LEU A 140 -12.12 6.31 13.60
CA LEU A 140 -12.42 5.79 12.26
C LEU A 140 -13.89 5.39 12.12
N ALA A 141 -14.51 4.82 13.16
CA ALA A 141 -15.93 4.51 13.15
C ALA A 141 -16.79 5.77 13.00
N VAL A 142 -16.49 6.82 13.78
CA VAL A 142 -17.20 8.11 13.67
C VAL A 142 -17.04 8.71 12.28
N LEU A 143 -15.82 8.82 11.77
CA LEU A 143 -15.56 9.36 10.44
C LEU A 143 -16.23 8.52 9.31
N SER A 144 -16.31 7.22 9.51
CA SER A 144 -17.03 6.33 8.59
C SER A 144 -18.53 6.60 8.60
N ILE A 145 -19.12 6.84 9.76
CA ILE A 145 -20.52 7.24 9.88
C ILE A 145 -20.76 8.58 9.17
N LEU A 146 -19.89 9.58 9.40
CA LEU A 146 -19.97 10.86 8.70
C LEU A 146 -19.86 10.68 7.17
N THR A 147 -18.98 9.81 6.72
CA THR A 147 -18.83 9.46 5.29
C THR A 147 -20.11 8.83 4.72
N ILE A 148 -20.75 7.91 5.47
CA ILE A 148 -22.02 7.30 5.08
C ILE A 148 -23.14 8.34 5.03
N VAL A 149 -23.23 9.20 6.02
CA VAL A 149 -24.23 10.29 6.04
C VAL A 149 -24.02 11.24 4.86
N ASN A 150 -22.76 11.56 4.53
CA ASN A 150 -22.47 12.36 3.34
C ASN A 150 -22.90 11.63 2.05
N TYR A 151 -22.65 10.33 1.93
CA TYR A 151 -23.13 9.53 0.80
C TYR A 151 -24.66 9.55 0.68
N LEU A 152 -25.39 9.36 1.79
CA LEU A 152 -26.87 9.40 1.81
C LEU A 152 -27.43 10.79 1.49
N SER A 153 -26.67 11.85 1.72
CA SER A 153 -27.04 13.22 1.34
C SER A 153 -26.73 13.56 -0.11
N GLY A 154 -26.27 12.59 -0.93
CA GLY A 154 -25.81 12.85 -2.30
C GLY A 154 -24.49 13.60 -2.39
N GLY A 155 -23.69 13.64 -1.33
CA GLY A 155 -22.39 14.31 -1.31
C GLY A 155 -22.43 15.76 -0.80
N HIS A 156 -23.56 16.22 -0.30
CA HIS A 156 -23.74 17.63 0.12
C HIS A 156 -23.28 17.91 1.57
N LEU A 157 -23.15 16.88 2.41
CA LEU A 157 -22.77 17.02 3.83
C LEU A 157 -21.33 16.62 4.09
N THR A 158 -20.39 17.50 3.80
CA THR A 158 -18.94 17.24 3.97
C THR A 158 -18.45 17.36 5.40
N PHE A 159 -19.28 17.83 6.34
CA PHE A 159 -18.94 18.08 7.75
C PHE A 159 -17.64 18.88 7.92
N GLY A 160 -17.52 19.98 7.17
CA GLY A 160 -16.36 20.85 7.23
C GLY A 160 -15.08 20.18 6.68
N GLY A 161 -15.20 19.18 5.79
CA GLY A 161 -14.06 18.46 5.22
C GLY A 161 -13.74 17.12 5.91
N LEU A 162 -14.42 16.75 7.01
CA LEU A 162 -14.23 15.46 7.68
C LEU A 162 -14.79 14.28 6.87
N ALA A 163 -15.68 14.53 5.95
CA ALA A 163 -16.26 13.53 5.03
C ALA A 163 -16.28 14.07 3.60
N SER A 164 -15.12 14.37 3.04
CA SER A 164 -14.98 14.95 1.70
C SER A 164 -15.25 13.93 0.60
N ILE A 165 -15.60 14.45 -0.57
CA ILE A 165 -15.61 13.69 -1.82
C ILE A 165 -14.22 13.77 -2.43
N SER A 166 -13.70 12.65 -2.91
CA SER A 166 -12.44 12.61 -3.64
C SER A 166 -12.60 13.31 -4.99
N GLN A 167 -11.82 14.35 -5.22
CA GLN A 167 -11.78 15.05 -6.51
C GLN A 167 -10.71 14.38 -7.38
N ALA A 168 -11.11 13.87 -8.55
CA ALA A 168 -10.15 13.51 -9.57
C ALA A 168 -9.83 14.76 -10.40
N GLN A 169 -8.58 15.17 -10.41
CA GLN A 169 -8.11 16.25 -11.25
C GLN A 169 -8.15 15.80 -12.72
N GLY A 170 -8.95 16.48 -13.52
CA GLY A 170 -8.94 16.30 -14.98
C GLY A 170 -9.75 15.14 -15.56
N GLN A 171 -10.46 14.34 -14.76
CA GLN A 171 -11.23 13.18 -15.23
C GLN A 171 -12.73 13.37 -15.05
N LEU A 172 -13.51 12.89 -16.04
CA LEU A 172 -14.93 12.63 -15.89
C LEU A 172 -15.12 11.49 -14.87
N ILE A 173 -15.44 11.86 -13.61
CA ILE A 173 -15.76 10.86 -12.60
C ILE A 173 -17.18 10.36 -12.85
N THR A 174 -17.30 9.15 -13.35
CA THR A 174 -18.61 8.50 -13.54
C THR A 174 -19.22 8.02 -12.21
N THR A 175 -18.40 7.84 -11.16
CA THR A 175 -18.84 7.41 -9.83
C THR A 175 -18.21 8.26 -8.74
N GLN A 176 -19.01 8.79 -7.81
CA GLN A 176 -18.51 9.52 -6.65
C GLN A 176 -17.66 8.62 -5.78
N ARG A 177 -16.49 9.12 -5.37
CA ARG A 177 -15.57 8.47 -4.42
C ARG A 177 -15.48 9.31 -3.16
N PHE A 178 -15.57 8.69 -2.01
CA PHE A 178 -15.50 9.37 -0.72
C PHE A 178 -14.12 9.26 -0.11
N GLY A 179 -13.52 10.40 0.20
CA GLY A 179 -12.13 10.54 0.68
C GLY A 179 -12.01 10.77 2.18
N GLY A 180 -13.13 10.77 2.92
CA GLY A 180 -13.11 11.07 4.36
C GLY A 180 -12.41 12.40 4.66
N PRO A 181 -11.58 12.48 5.72
CA PRO A 181 -10.87 13.71 6.08
C PRO A 181 -9.60 13.97 5.22
N TYR A 182 -9.28 13.11 4.26
CA TYR A 182 -8.05 13.20 3.46
C TYR A 182 -8.27 13.75 2.06
N GLY A 183 -9.51 13.87 1.59
CA GLY A 183 -9.81 14.31 0.24
C GLY A 183 -9.44 13.30 -0.85
N ASP A 184 -8.66 12.27 -0.55
CA ASP A 184 -8.29 11.17 -1.43
C ASP A 184 -8.84 9.84 -0.90
N SER A 185 -9.63 9.17 -1.74
CA SER A 185 -10.31 7.92 -1.37
C SER A 185 -9.36 6.77 -1.12
N ASN A 186 -8.17 6.76 -1.74
CA ASN A 186 -7.19 5.69 -1.55
C ASN A 186 -6.47 5.85 -0.21
N PHE A 187 -6.12 7.09 0.18
CA PHE A 187 -5.55 7.37 1.51
C PHE A 187 -6.54 7.05 2.62
N TRP A 188 -7.80 7.47 2.45
CA TRP A 188 -8.87 7.14 3.38
C TRP A 188 -9.06 5.63 3.51
N GLY A 189 -9.12 4.91 2.39
CA GLY A 189 -9.24 3.47 2.37
C GLY A 189 -8.11 2.74 3.08
N ARG A 190 -6.86 3.17 2.87
CA ARG A 190 -5.68 2.60 3.55
C ARG A 190 -5.77 2.75 5.07
N LEU A 191 -6.29 3.88 5.55
CA LEU A 191 -6.46 4.12 6.97
C LEU A 191 -7.60 3.28 7.57
N LEU A 192 -8.71 3.14 6.86
CA LEU A 192 -9.81 2.27 7.27
C LEU A 192 -9.36 0.81 7.46
N VAL A 193 -8.60 0.29 6.51
CA VAL A 193 -8.09 -1.09 6.58
C VAL A 193 -7.13 -1.28 7.75
N LEU A 194 -6.37 -0.27 8.12
CA LEU A 194 -5.53 -0.28 9.31
C LEU A 194 -6.35 -0.32 10.61
N GLY A 195 -7.51 0.34 10.63
CA GLY A 195 -8.39 0.41 11.80
C GLY A 195 -9.25 -0.82 12.04
N LEU A 196 -9.65 -1.54 10.98
CA LEU A 196 -10.50 -2.73 11.08
C LEU A 196 -10.00 -3.76 12.10
N PRO A 197 -8.73 -4.23 12.05
CA PRO A 197 -8.22 -5.21 13.01
C PRO A 197 -8.17 -4.66 14.44
N MET A 198 -8.07 -3.35 14.66
CA MET A 198 -8.13 -2.75 15.99
C MET A 198 -9.52 -2.95 16.61
N GLY A 199 -10.60 -2.73 15.84
CA GLY A 199 -11.98 -3.00 16.26
C GLY A 199 -12.21 -4.48 16.60
N TRP A 200 -11.69 -5.40 15.77
CA TRP A 200 -11.78 -6.84 16.03
C TRP A 200 -11.02 -7.27 17.30
N ALA A 201 -9.84 -6.68 17.55
CA ALA A 201 -9.07 -6.95 18.78
C ALA A 201 -9.81 -6.45 20.03
N LEU A 202 -10.42 -5.25 19.97
CA LEU A 202 -11.23 -4.69 21.05
C LEU A 202 -12.45 -5.56 21.34
N ALA A 203 -13.14 -6.05 20.30
CA ALA A 203 -14.23 -6.99 20.45
C ALA A 203 -13.77 -8.29 21.11
N GLN A 204 -12.63 -8.86 20.67
CA GLN A 204 -12.06 -10.05 21.29
C GLN A 204 -11.67 -9.83 22.76
N ARG A 205 -11.05 -8.69 23.07
CA ARG A 205 -10.71 -8.31 24.44
C ARG A 205 -11.94 -8.28 25.33
N SER A 206 -12.99 -7.59 24.89
CA SER A 206 -14.23 -7.43 25.64
C SER A 206 -14.92 -8.78 25.88
N ARG A 207 -14.89 -9.67 24.87
CA ARG A 207 -15.42 -11.02 24.99
C ARG A 207 -14.65 -11.87 26.02
N LEU A 208 -13.31 -11.77 26.01
CA LEU A 208 -12.46 -12.48 26.99
C LEU A 208 -12.66 -11.95 28.41
N ALA A 209 -13.03 -10.67 28.55
CA ALA A 209 -13.40 -10.07 29.83
C ALA A 209 -14.85 -10.39 30.28
N GLY A 210 -15.58 -11.23 29.54
CA GLY A 210 -16.97 -11.59 29.85
C GLY A 210 -18.02 -10.54 29.48
N ASN A 211 -17.61 -9.40 28.90
CA ASN A 211 -18.53 -8.33 28.52
C ASN A 211 -18.95 -8.48 27.04
N GLN A 212 -20.04 -9.22 26.84
CA GLN A 212 -20.56 -9.50 25.50
C GLN A 212 -21.13 -8.27 24.81
N LEU A 213 -21.82 -7.38 25.56
CA LEU A 213 -22.37 -6.13 24.99
C LEU A 213 -21.28 -5.23 24.46
N LEU A 214 -20.19 -5.06 25.21
CA LEU A 214 -19.05 -4.26 24.76
C LEU A 214 -18.32 -4.94 23.57
N SER A 215 -18.29 -6.27 23.53
CA SER A 215 -17.75 -7.02 22.39
C SER A 215 -18.57 -6.77 21.14
N LEU A 216 -19.89 -6.83 21.23
CA LEU A 216 -20.79 -6.51 20.12
C LEU A 216 -20.65 -5.05 19.69
N PHE A 217 -20.58 -4.13 20.64
CA PHE A 217 -20.34 -2.71 20.34
C PHE A 217 -19.12 -2.52 19.46
N TRP A 218 -17.94 -3.06 19.85
CA TRP A 218 -16.72 -2.96 19.05
C TRP A 218 -16.81 -3.69 17.70
N LEU A 219 -17.53 -4.78 17.63
CA LEU A 219 -17.77 -5.45 16.35
C LEU A 219 -18.66 -4.58 15.44
N PHE A 220 -19.71 -3.97 15.99
CA PHE A 220 -20.57 -3.08 15.23
C PHE A 220 -19.88 -1.80 14.78
N THR A 221 -18.88 -1.28 15.51
CA THR A 221 -18.09 -0.13 15.05
C THR A 221 -17.26 -0.44 13.78
N THR A 222 -17.00 -1.70 13.48
CA THR A 222 -16.31 -2.07 12.24
C THR A 222 -17.23 -2.09 11.01
N VAL A 223 -18.54 -2.20 11.20
CA VAL A 223 -19.52 -2.21 10.10
C VAL A 223 -19.47 -0.92 9.27
N PRO A 224 -19.60 0.30 9.88
CA PRO A 224 -19.48 1.53 9.12
C PRO A 224 -18.11 1.67 8.44
N MET A 225 -17.01 1.15 9.03
CA MET A 225 -15.71 1.16 8.36
C MET A 225 -15.71 0.31 7.10
N VAL A 226 -16.34 -0.89 7.11
CA VAL A 226 -16.46 -1.74 5.93
C VAL A 226 -17.31 -1.06 4.85
N ILE A 227 -18.41 -0.41 5.25
CA ILE A 227 -19.23 0.38 4.31
C ILE A 227 -18.41 1.53 3.73
N ALA A 228 -17.64 2.25 4.56
CA ALA A 228 -16.78 3.33 4.08
C ALA A 228 -15.67 2.82 3.14
N VAL A 229 -15.08 1.63 3.38
CA VAL A 229 -14.17 0.97 2.43
C VAL A 229 -14.84 0.81 1.05
N TYR A 230 -16.09 0.35 1.02
CA TYR A 230 -16.85 0.26 -0.22
C TYR A 230 -17.07 1.63 -0.88
N LEU A 231 -17.41 2.67 -0.10
CA LEU A 231 -17.65 4.02 -0.60
C LEU A 231 -16.39 4.73 -1.13
N THR A 232 -15.18 4.27 -0.77
CA THR A 232 -13.94 4.77 -1.37
C THR A 232 -13.86 4.49 -2.86
N GLN A 233 -14.57 3.48 -3.34
CA GLN A 233 -14.52 3.01 -4.72
C GLN A 233 -13.10 2.61 -5.18
N SER A 234 -12.19 2.35 -4.22
CA SER A 234 -10.81 1.94 -4.46
C SER A 234 -10.68 0.42 -4.55
N ARG A 235 -10.34 -0.09 -5.71
CA ARG A 235 -10.09 -1.53 -5.95
C ARG A 235 -8.98 -2.07 -5.05
N GLY A 236 -7.87 -1.32 -4.95
CA GLY A 236 -6.74 -1.68 -4.08
C GLY A 236 -7.14 -1.75 -2.60
N THR A 237 -7.96 -0.81 -2.12
CA THR A 237 -8.47 -0.82 -0.74
C THR A 237 -9.32 -2.05 -0.46
N LEU A 238 -10.20 -2.44 -1.41
CA LEU A 238 -11.06 -3.62 -1.24
C LEU A 238 -10.24 -4.92 -1.17
N LEU A 239 -9.24 -5.07 -2.04
CA LEU A 239 -8.31 -6.22 -1.99
C LEU A 239 -7.57 -6.31 -0.66
N VAL A 240 -7.05 -5.17 -0.19
CA VAL A 240 -6.30 -5.12 1.07
C VAL A 240 -7.22 -5.33 2.28
N ALA A 241 -8.48 -4.91 2.23
CA ALA A 241 -9.47 -5.22 3.26
C ALA A 241 -9.75 -6.73 3.35
N GLY A 242 -9.88 -7.42 2.22
CA GLY A 242 -9.96 -8.88 2.16
C GLY A 242 -8.73 -9.55 2.77
N LEU A 243 -7.54 -9.07 2.42
CA LEU A 243 -6.27 -9.54 2.99
C LEU A 243 -6.23 -9.32 4.52
N ALA A 244 -6.75 -8.19 5.03
CA ALA A 244 -6.81 -7.93 6.47
C ALA A 244 -7.61 -9.00 7.22
N VAL A 245 -8.73 -9.48 6.66
CA VAL A 245 -9.53 -10.55 7.24
C VAL A 245 -8.72 -11.85 7.32
N VAL A 246 -8.04 -12.21 6.24
CA VAL A 246 -7.20 -13.43 6.18
C VAL A 246 -6.08 -13.35 7.22
N LEU A 247 -5.33 -12.27 7.22
CA LEU A 247 -4.19 -12.07 8.14
C LEU A 247 -4.64 -12.03 9.60
N TRP A 248 -5.77 -11.39 9.89
CA TRP A 248 -6.34 -11.39 11.23
C TRP A 248 -6.65 -12.80 11.75
N PHE A 249 -7.28 -13.64 10.95
CA PHE A 249 -7.58 -15.01 11.39
C PHE A 249 -6.33 -15.86 11.59
N ILE A 250 -5.30 -15.66 10.77
CA ILE A 250 -4.01 -16.33 10.92
C ILE A 250 -3.30 -15.82 12.20
N ALA A 251 -3.13 -14.50 12.34
CA ALA A 251 -2.39 -13.89 13.44
C ALA A 251 -3.09 -14.08 14.80
N SER A 252 -4.42 -14.06 14.83
CA SER A 252 -5.21 -14.33 16.04
C SER A 252 -5.26 -15.80 16.43
N GLY A 253 -4.64 -16.72 15.67
CA GLY A 253 -4.59 -18.16 15.95
C GLY A 253 -5.88 -18.90 15.62
N LYS A 254 -6.71 -18.39 14.71
CA LYS A 254 -8.00 -18.96 14.31
C LYS A 254 -8.06 -19.26 12.80
N PRO A 255 -7.07 -19.94 12.20
CA PRO A 255 -7.02 -20.15 10.75
C PRO A 255 -8.19 -21.00 10.23
N ALA A 256 -8.79 -21.85 11.05
CA ALA A 256 -9.99 -22.63 10.68
C ALA A 256 -11.17 -21.74 10.22
N LYS A 257 -11.24 -20.48 10.71
CA LYS A 257 -12.27 -19.54 10.27
C LYS A 257 -12.10 -19.06 8.84
N LEU A 258 -10.96 -19.29 8.21
CA LEU A 258 -10.75 -19.01 6.79
C LEU A 258 -11.70 -19.85 5.91
N ALA A 259 -12.18 -20.99 6.39
CA ALA A 259 -13.21 -21.79 5.72
C ALA A 259 -14.54 -21.02 5.51
N LEU A 260 -14.78 -19.95 6.25
CA LEU A 260 -15.96 -19.08 6.08
C LEU A 260 -15.81 -18.05 4.94
N ILE A 261 -14.60 -17.86 4.39
CA ILE A 261 -14.35 -16.87 3.33
C ILE A 261 -15.18 -17.15 2.07
N PRO A 262 -15.27 -18.39 1.55
CA PRO A 262 -16.12 -18.67 0.38
C PRO A 262 -17.59 -18.27 0.61
N LEU A 263 -18.11 -18.53 1.82
CA LEU A 263 -19.46 -18.11 2.19
C LEU A 263 -19.59 -16.58 2.23
N ALA A 264 -18.62 -15.89 2.80
CA ALA A 264 -18.60 -14.41 2.82
C ALA A 264 -18.55 -13.82 1.42
N ILE A 265 -17.77 -14.41 0.52
CA ILE A 265 -17.72 -14.03 -0.90
C ILE A 265 -19.08 -14.28 -1.55
N ALA A 266 -19.68 -15.45 -1.36
CA ALA A 266 -21.00 -15.75 -1.91
C ALA A 266 -22.06 -14.75 -1.44
N VAL A 267 -22.07 -14.40 -0.16
CA VAL A 267 -22.95 -13.34 0.39
C VAL A 267 -22.67 -11.99 -0.25
N ALA A 268 -21.39 -11.63 -0.46
CA ALA A 268 -21.03 -10.38 -1.12
C ALA A 268 -21.55 -10.29 -2.57
N PHE A 269 -21.65 -11.40 -3.29
CA PHE A 269 -22.25 -11.45 -4.63
C PHE A 269 -23.76 -11.17 -4.64
N VAL A 270 -24.46 -11.45 -3.55
CA VAL A 270 -25.91 -11.18 -3.43
C VAL A 270 -26.17 -9.69 -3.19
N ILE A 271 -25.18 -8.94 -2.65
CA ILE A 271 -25.34 -7.51 -2.40
C ILE A 271 -25.22 -6.73 -3.72
N PRO A 272 -26.27 -5.94 -4.11
CA PRO A 272 -26.27 -5.19 -5.36
C PRO A 272 -25.02 -4.30 -5.48
N GLY A 273 -24.33 -4.38 -6.62
CA GLY A 273 -23.14 -3.60 -6.93
C GLY A 273 -21.82 -4.16 -6.39
N ILE A 274 -21.80 -5.00 -5.35
CA ILE A 274 -20.56 -5.62 -4.85
C ILE A 274 -20.14 -6.78 -5.75
N GLY A 275 -21.06 -7.65 -6.13
CA GLY A 275 -20.77 -8.78 -7.02
C GLY A 275 -20.18 -8.34 -8.35
N ASN A 276 -20.81 -7.36 -9.00
CA ASN A 276 -20.31 -6.80 -10.27
C ASN A 276 -18.89 -6.19 -10.13
N ARG A 277 -18.56 -5.65 -8.96
CA ARG A 277 -17.23 -5.12 -8.70
C ARG A 277 -16.19 -6.20 -8.47
N ILE A 278 -16.54 -7.27 -7.79
CA ILE A 278 -15.65 -8.43 -7.62
C ILE A 278 -15.36 -9.03 -8.99
N ILE A 279 -16.38 -9.14 -9.86
CA ILE A 279 -16.23 -9.60 -11.25
C ILE A 279 -15.33 -8.63 -12.04
N ALA A 280 -15.60 -7.33 -11.97
CA ALA A 280 -14.78 -6.31 -12.65
C ALA A 280 -13.33 -6.34 -12.17
N LEU A 281 -13.09 -6.54 -10.88
CA LEU A 281 -11.76 -6.68 -10.28
C LEU A 281 -11.06 -7.93 -10.81
N GLY A 282 -11.79 -9.05 -10.91
CA GLY A 282 -11.30 -10.29 -11.52
C GLY A 282 -10.99 -10.10 -13.00
N SER A 283 -11.90 -9.48 -13.76
CA SER A 283 -11.67 -9.20 -15.18
C SER A 283 -10.51 -8.24 -15.41
N ASP A 284 -10.34 -7.22 -14.59
CA ASP A 284 -9.21 -6.27 -14.70
C ASP A 284 -7.85 -6.91 -14.34
N LEU A 285 -7.86 -7.92 -13.46
CA LEU A 285 -6.65 -8.67 -13.11
C LEU A 285 -6.30 -9.77 -14.12
N PHE A 286 -7.31 -10.32 -14.81
CA PHE A 286 -7.15 -11.53 -15.63
C PHE A 286 -7.54 -11.38 -17.11
N SER A 287 -8.01 -10.20 -17.58
CA SER A 287 -8.39 -10.00 -18.98
C SER A 287 -7.36 -9.21 -19.77
N ALA A 288 -6.73 -9.88 -20.74
CA ALA A 288 -5.79 -9.30 -21.71
C ALA A 288 -6.43 -8.39 -22.75
N ASP A 289 -7.71 -8.60 -23.06
CA ASP A 289 -8.33 -8.06 -24.26
C ASP A 289 -8.91 -6.64 -24.11
N ARG A 290 -8.78 -6.00 -22.94
CA ARG A 290 -9.28 -4.63 -22.75
C ARG A 290 -8.25 -3.57 -23.16
N LYS A 291 -7.90 -3.50 -24.43
CA LYS A 291 -7.00 -2.47 -24.96
C LYS A 291 -7.63 -1.06 -25.00
N TYR A 292 -8.93 -0.92 -24.85
CA TYR A 292 -9.67 0.33 -25.13
C TYR A 292 -10.45 0.91 -23.95
N ASP A 293 -10.63 0.17 -22.86
CA ASP A 293 -11.42 0.61 -21.70
C ASP A 293 -10.59 0.67 -20.43
N ILE A 294 -9.27 0.95 -20.57
CA ILE A 294 -8.39 1.08 -19.42
C ILE A 294 -8.64 2.47 -18.80
N ASP A 295 -9.09 2.46 -17.55
CA ASP A 295 -9.25 3.66 -16.72
C ASP A 295 -7.96 4.54 -16.84
N PRO A 296 -8.06 5.81 -17.29
CA PRO A 296 -6.91 6.72 -17.40
C PRO A 296 -6.06 6.79 -16.15
N SER A 297 -6.66 6.60 -14.97
CA SER A 297 -5.96 6.51 -13.68
C SER A 297 -5.03 5.29 -13.60
N VAL A 298 -5.36 4.18 -14.24
CA VAL A 298 -4.50 2.98 -14.31
C VAL A 298 -3.31 3.24 -15.25
N LEU A 299 -3.58 3.86 -16.39
CA LEU A 299 -2.53 4.24 -17.36
C LEU A 299 -1.54 5.23 -16.74
N GLY A 300 -2.02 6.27 -16.05
CA GLY A 300 -1.17 7.22 -15.35
C GLY A 300 -0.28 6.56 -14.30
N ARG A 301 -0.81 5.59 -13.53
CA ARG A 301 -0.02 4.81 -12.57
C ARG A 301 1.01 3.92 -13.26
N GLN A 302 0.65 3.29 -14.36
CA GLN A 302 1.59 2.47 -15.13
C GLN A 302 2.73 3.33 -15.68
N ALA A 303 2.43 4.47 -16.30
CA ALA A 303 3.42 5.42 -16.79
C ALA A 303 4.34 5.90 -15.65
N SER A 304 3.78 6.25 -14.49
CA SER A 304 4.58 6.74 -13.36
C SER A 304 5.49 5.66 -12.77
N GLN A 305 5.05 4.41 -12.73
CA GLN A 305 5.90 3.29 -12.28
C GLN A 305 6.99 2.96 -13.29
N GLU A 306 6.70 3.06 -14.59
CA GLU A 306 7.69 2.91 -15.66
C GLU A 306 8.77 3.99 -15.58
N MET A 307 8.38 5.27 -15.38
CA MET A 307 9.33 6.36 -15.13
C MET A 307 10.17 6.11 -13.88
N ALA A 308 9.55 5.69 -12.78
CA ALA A 308 10.27 5.38 -11.55
C ALA A 308 11.30 4.27 -11.76
N TRP A 309 10.98 3.26 -12.56
CA TRP A 309 11.90 2.18 -12.89
C TRP A 309 13.08 2.69 -13.75
N GLN A 310 12.84 3.53 -14.74
CA GLN A 310 13.91 4.13 -15.56
C GLN A 310 14.81 5.05 -14.73
N MET A 311 14.24 5.83 -13.82
CA MET A 311 15.00 6.62 -12.85
C MET A 311 15.91 5.72 -12.00
N PHE A 312 15.37 4.64 -11.45
CA PHE A 312 16.14 3.66 -10.68
C PHE A 312 17.30 3.07 -11.50
N GLN A 313 17.07 2.66 -12.75
CA GLN A 313 18.12 2.13 -13.62
C GLN A 313 19.27 3.11 -13.84
N GLN A 314 18.99 4.41 -13.90
CA GLN A 314 20.02 5.44 -14.06
C GLN A 314 20.81 5.71 -12.78
N ARG A 315 20.16 5.65 -11.62
CA ARG A 315 20.78 5.92 -10.31
C ARG A 315 20.38 4.88 -9.26
N PRO A 316 20.87 3.64 -9.37
CA PRO A 316 20.36 2.53 -8.59
C PRO A 316 20.71 2.60 -7.09
N VAL A 317 21.82 3.23 -6.70
CA VAL A 317 22.30 3.20 -5.31
C VAL A 317 21.60 4.24 -4.44
N PHE A 318 21.64 5.51 -4.84
CA PHE A 318 21.14 6.64 -4.03
C PHE A 318 19.87 7.28 -4.62
N GLY A 319 19.47 6.91 -5.83
CA GLY A 319 18.36 7.54 -6.54
C GLY A 319 18.64 8.99 -6.94
N PHE A 320 17.57 9.74 -7.17
CA PHE A 320 17.61 11.16 -7.54
C PHE A 320 17.50 12.12 -6.35
N GLY A 321 17.33 11.60 -5.14
CA GLY A 321 17.07 12.32 -3.90
C GLY A 321 15.61 12.21 -3.44
N PRO A 322 15.36 12.20 -2.12
CA PRO A 322 14.00 12.16 -1.57
C PRO A 322 13.12 13.30 -2.10
N ALA A 323 11.86 13.01 -2.43
CA ALA A 323 10.85 13.94 -2.97
C ALA A 323 11.17 14.57 -4.34
N THR A 324 12.09 14.01 -5.12
CA THR A 324 12.47 14.57 -6.42
C THR A 324 11.70 13.98 -7.59
N PHE A 325 10.92 12.91 -7.39
CA PHE A 325 10.23 12.21 -8.47
C PHE A 325 9.41 13.17 -9.36
N GLY A 326 8.52 13.98 -8.77
CA GLY A 326 7.66 14.89 -9.51
C GLY A 326 8.45 15.90 -10.36
N GLY A 327 9.56 16.43 -9.85
CA GLY A 327 10.46 17.32 -10.59
C GLY A 327 11.21 16.65 -11.74
N GLN A 328 11.34 15.31 -11.69
CA GLN A 328 12.02 14.55 -12.74
C GLN A 328 11.07 14.06 -13.84
N VAL A 329 9.77 13.99 -13.59
CA VAL A 329 8.76 13.51 -14.56
C VAL A 329 8.92 14.14 -15.95
N PRO A 330 9.12 15.45 -16.12
CA PRO A 330 9.26 16.03 -17.47
C PRO A 330 10.39 15.46 -18.31
N PHE A 331 11.44 14.93 -17.66
CA PHE A 331 12.61 14.37 -18.37
C PHE A 331 12.40 12.91 -18.80
N TYR A 332 11.30 12.27 -18.37
CA TYR A 332 11.00 10.87 -18.63
C TYR A 332 9.70 10.65 -19.41
N THR A 333 8.87 11.68 -19.60
CA THR A 333 7.59 11.55 -20.30
C THR A 333 7.72 11.01 -21.72
N ASP A 334 8.82 11.31 -22.40
CA ASP A 334 9.06 10.84 -23.77
C ASP A 334 9.65 9.42 -23.84
N ARG A 335 10.02 8.86 -22.69
CA ARG A 335 10.71 7.57 -22.60
C ARG A 335 9.80 6.43 -22.15
N VAL A 336 8.56 6.73 -21.79
CA VAL A 336 7.59 5.72 -21.35
C VAL A 336 6.66 5.33 -22.49
N SER A 337 6.29 4.06 -22.51
CA SER A 337 5.42 3.49 -23.55
C SER A 337 3.96 3.93 -23.38
N THR A 338 3.57 4.30 -22.16
CA THR A 338 2.20 4.68 -21.80
C THR A 338 2.05 6.20 -21.87
N ALA A 339 0.99 6.67 -22.54
CA ALA A 339 0.71 8.10 -22.62
C ALA A 339 0.45 8.71 -21.23
N VAL A 340 1.09 9.85 -20.96
CA VAL A 340 0.94 10.59 -19.70
C VAL A 340 -0.19 11.60 -19.87
N HIS A 341 -1.33 11.34 -19.22
CA HIS A 341 -2.52 12.18 -19.31
C HIS A 341 -2.62 13.24 -18.21
N GLU A 342 -1.84 13.11 -17.13
CA GLU A 342 -1.91 13.97 -15.94
C GLU A 342 -0.52 14.40 -15.48
N GLY A 343 -0.47 15.52 -14.74
CA GLY A 343 0.75 15.92 -14.02
C GLY A 343 1.07 14.92 -12.92
N LEU A 344 1.99 14.01 -13.20
CA LEU A 344 2.38 12.97 -12.25
C LEU A 344 3.33 13.56 -11.20
N VAL A 345 2.89 13.57 -9.96
CA VAL A 345 3.72 14.06 -8.83
C VAL A 345 4.36 12.92 -8.03
N ALA A 346 3.88 11.69 -8.20
CA ALA A 346 4.35 10.52 -7.49
C ALA A 346 4.03 9.22 -8.25
N PRO A 347 4.80 8.13 -8.08
CA PRO A 347 4.61 6.88 -8.81
C PRO A 347 3.43 6.03 -8.34
N HIS A 348 2.62 6.50 -7.38
CA HIS A 348 1.51 5.75 -6.77
C HIS A 348 1.87 4.34 -6.29
N ASN A 349 3.15 4.11 -6.01
CA ASN A 349 3.72 2.90 -5.45
C ASN A 349 4.91 3.32 -4.60
N LEU A 350 4.83 3.08 -3.28
CA LEU A 350 5.86 3.48 -2.33
C LEU A 350 7.22 2.85 -2.65
N TYR A 351 7.23 1.59 -3.06
CA TYR A 351 8.49 0.88 -3.33
C TYR A 351 9.15 1.40 -4.59
N ALA A 352 8.38 1.71 -5.62
CA ALA A 352 8.86 2.38 -6.83
C ALA A 352 9.36 3.80 -6.52
N GLN A 353 8.66 4.53 -5.64
CA GLN A 353 9.11 5.84 -5.17
C GLN A 353 10.46 5.75 -4.45
N LEU A 354 10.60 4.82 -3.50
CA LEU A 354 11.86 4.64 -2.76
C LEU A 354 13.02 4.27 -3.70
N LEU A 355 12.77 3.40 -4.69
CA LEU A 355 13.78 3.04 -5.68
C LEU A 355 14.20 4.23 -6.55
N ALA A 356 13.25 5.02 -7.04
CA ALA A 356 13.53 6.17 -7.90
C ALA A 356 14.22 7.31 -7.12
N GLU A 357 13.73 7.61 -5.92
CA GLU A 357 14.17 8.75 -5.11
C GLU A 357 15.38 8.44 -4.23
N SER A 358 15.43 7.24 -3.63
CA SER A 358 16.45 6.89 -2.62
C SER A 358 17.25 5.64 -2.98
N GLY A 359 17.00 5.06 -4.14
CA GLY A 359 17.70 3.88 -4.63
C GLY A 359 17.52 2.65 -3.74
N VAL A 360 18.45 1.70 -3.90
CA VAL A 360 18.48 0.48 -3.08
C VAL A 360 18.68 0.81 -1.59
N VAL A 361 19.42 1.88 -1.27
CA VAL A 361 19.66 2.30 0.12
C VAL A 361 18.35 2.66 0.82
N GLY A 362 17.49 3.46 0.18
CA GLY A 362 16.18 3.82 0.73
C GLY A 362 15.25 2.62 0.89
N LEU A 363 15.20 1.74 -0.11
CA LEU A 363 14.37 0.54 -0.05
C LEU A 363 14.84 -0.44 1.04
N ILE A 364 16.13 -0.72 1.14
CA ILE A 364 16.66 -1.66 2.14
C ILE A 364 16.42 -1.13 3.55
N THR A 365 16.68 0.14 3.82
CA THR A 365 16.48 0.72 5.15
C THR A 365 15.00 0.76 5.54
N TRP A 366 14.10 0.99 4.60
CA TRP A 366 12.65 0.83 4.80
C TRP A 366 12.26 -0.61 5.16
N LEU A 367 12.78 -1.59 4.43
CA LEU A 367 12.51 -3.01 4.68
C LEU A 367 13.10 -3.50 6.00
N ILE A 368 14.27 -2.97 6.43
CA ILE A 368 14.84 -3.25 7.75
C ILE A 368 13.91 -2.72 8.85
N MET A 369 13.41 -1.50 8.71
CA MET A 369 12.45 -0.92 9.66
C MET A 369 11.19 -1.77 9.76
N LEU A 370 10.55 -2.09 8.64
CA LEU A 370 9.33 -2.93 8.61
C LEU A 370 9.60 -4.34 9.16
N GLY A 371 10.69 -4.97 8.76
CA GLY A 371 11.09 -6.30 9.23
C GLY A 371 11.36 -6.33 10.73
N GLY A 372 11.97 -5.28 11.27
CA GLY A 372 12.16 -5.11 12.71
C GLY A 372 10.83 -5.01 13.46
N VAL A 373 9.92 -4.17 13.00
CA VAL A 373 8.58 -4.02 13.58
C VAL A 373 7.78 -5.32 13.49
N PHE A 374 7.81 -5.98 12.34
CA PHE A 374 7.20 -7.29 12.16
C PHE A 374 7.75 -8.31 13.17
N THR A 375 9.07 -8.34 13.36
CA THR A 375 9.74 -9.24 14.30
C THR A 375 9.30 -8.98 15.73
N ILE A 376 9.20 -7.72 16.17
CA ILE A 376 8.72 -7.35 17.51
C ILE A 376 7.32 -7.94 17.75
N LEU A 377 6.39 -7.72 16.82
CA LEU A 377 5.02 -8.19 16.93
C LEU A 377 4.91 -9.71 16.87
N ALA A 378 5.69 -10.36 16.00
CA ALA A 378 5.74 -11.80 15.91
C ALA A 378 6.32 -12.44 17.17
N LEU A 379 7.35 -11.83 17.80
CA LEU A 379 7.87 -12.23 19.11
C LEU A 379 6.79 -12.12 20.18
N ARG A 380 6.05 -11.01 20.23
CA ARG A 380 4.95 -10.83 21.19
C ARG A 380 3.87 -11.89 21.05
N ILE A 381 3.43 -12.15 19.81
CA ILE A 381 2.39 -13.15 19.51
C ILE A 381 2.84 -14.56 19.90
N SER A 382 4.14 -14.87 19.75
CA SER A 382 4.70 -16.20 20.01
C SER A 382 5.06 -16.41 21.48
N SER A 383 5.46 -15.36 22.20
CA SER A 383 5.89 -15.47 23.61
C SER A 383 4.73 -15.56 24.60
N ASP A 384 3.53 -15.12 24.19
CA ASP A 384 2.39 -15.04 25.10
C ASP A 384 1.10 -15.52 24.42
N PRO A 385 0.90 -16.85 24.33
CA PRO A 385 -0.19 -17.43 23.56
C PRO A 385 -1.59 -17.17 24.13
N ILE A 386 -1.70 -16.78 25.40
CA ILE A 386 -2.98 -16.69 26.13
C ILE A 386 -3.35 -15.25 26.48
N SER A 387 -2.42 -14.30 26.42
CA SER A 387 -2.70 -12.93 26.89
C SER A 387 -3.65 -12.16 25.97
N VAL A 388 -4.37 -11.25 26.59
CA VAL A 388 -5.26 -10.29 25.90
C VAL A 388 -4.44 -9.41 24.95
N ASP A 389 -3.19 -9.07 25.30
CA ASP A 389 -2.30 -8.24 24.51
C ASP A 389 -1.85 -8.93 23.20
N ARG A 390 -1.90 -10.27 23.15
CA ARG A 390 -1.70 -11.01 21.89
C ARG A 390 -2.70 -10.58 20.81
N ALA A 391 -3.96 -10.35 21.18
CA ALA A 391 -4.97 -9.90 20.22
C ALA A 391 -4.62 -8.51 19.66
N LEU A 392 -4.11 -7.61 20.51
CA LEU A 392 -3.66 -6.29 20.06
C LEU A 392 -2.41 -6.39 19.16
N ALA A 393 -1.44 -7.24 19.53
CA ALA A 393 -0.26 -7.48 18.70
C ALA A 393 -0.64 -8.08 17.33
N ALA A 394 -1.60 -9.02 17.28
CA ALA A 394 -2.11 -9.58 16.05
C ALA A 394 -2.81 -8.53 15.17
N ALA A 395 -3.61 -7.63 15.78
CA ALA A 395 -4.26 -6.52 15.09
C ALA A 395 -3.23 -5.53 14.52
N THR A 396 -2.24 -5.16 15.33
CA THR A 396 -1.18 -4.25 14.91
C THR A 396 -0.34 -4.86 13.78
N LEU A 397 -0.02 -6.16 13.87
CA LEU A 397 0.69 -6.89 12.81
C LEU A 397 -0.12 -6.91 11.51
N THR A 398 -1.43 -7.23 11.61
CA THR A 398 -2.33 -7.18 10.47
C THR A 398 -2.33 -5.77 9.85
N GLY A 399 -2.43 -4.72 10.67
CA GLY A 399 -2.38 -3.33 10.22
C GLY A 399 -1.06 -2.97 9.51
N VAL A 400 0.10 -3.37 10.07
CA VAL A 400 1.41 -3.12 9.44
C VAL A 400 1.53 -3.81 8.08
N VAL A 401 1.13 -5.09 8.00
CA VAL A 401 1.23 -5.86 6.74
C VAL A 401 0.26 -5.32 5.70
N THR A 402 -0.99 -5.05 6.07
CA THR A 402 -1.98 -4.50 5.13
C THR A 402 -1.61 -3.09 4.66
N TRP A 403 -1.07 -2.25 5.54
CA TRP A 403 -0.52 -0.95 5.14
C TRP A 403 0.61 -1.11 4.12
N SER A 404 1.53 -2.04 4.37
CA SER A 404 2.66 -2.29 3.47
C SER A 404 2.20 -2.81 2.11
N VAL A 405 1.20 -3.69 2.06
CA VAL A 405 0.60 -4.16 0.81
C VAL A 405 -0.18 -3.05 0.10
N ALA A 406 -0.95 -2.24 0.83
CA ALA A 406 -1.64 -1.08 0.25
C ALA A 406 -0.67 -0.07 -0.37
N SER A 407 0.56 -0.01 0.12
CA SER A 407 1.62 0.86 -0.38
C SER A 407 2.15 0.46 -1.77
N ILE A 408 1.76 -0.71 -2.31
CA ILE A 408 1.98 -1.07 -3.72
C ILE A 408 1.10 -0.20 -4.64
N PHE A 409 -0.06 0.26 -4.14
CA PHE A 409 -1.02 1.07 -4.89
C PHE A 409 -0.99 2.55 -4.52
N LEU A 410 -0.14 2.94 -3.55
CA LEU A 410 -0.04 4.29 -3.00
C LEU A 410 1.41 4.64 -2.68
N HIS A 411 1.71 5.92 -2.83
CA HIS A 411 2.98 6.52 -2.42
C HIS A 411 2.93 7.02 -0.95
N LEU A 412 3.93 7.77 -0.51
CA LEU A 412 4.14 8.36 0.81
C LEU A 412 4.61 7.37 1.90
N ALA A 413 5.92 7.38 2.11
CA ALA A 413 6.58 6.75 3.24
C ALA A 413 6.31 7.51 4.56
N TYR A 414 6.22 8.83 4.50
CA TYR A 414 6.03 9.75 5.62
C TYR A 414 4.53 10.03 5.85
N PHE A 415 3.83 9.05 6.40
CA PHE A 415 2.42 9.20 6.75
C PHE A 415 2.27 9.01 8.26
N ARG A 416 2.04 10.11 9.00
CA ARG A 416 2.04 10.15 10.48
C ARG A 416 1.08 9.15 11.12
N SER A 417 -0.06 8.87 10.49
CA SER A 417 -0.99 7.84 10.98
C SER A 417 -0.33 6.46 11.07
N PHE A 418 0.63 6.16 10.17
CA PHE A 418 1.41 4.93 10.23
C PHE A 418 2.42 4.96 11.40
N ALA A 419 2.94 6.14 11.74
CA ALA A 419 3.80 6.31 12.92
C ALA A 419 3.11 5.89 14.23
N ILE A 420 1.78 6.12 14.36
CA ILE A 420 0.99 5.64 15.51
C ILE A 420 1.05 4.11 15.61
N VAL A 421 0.91 3.42 14.50
CA VAL A 421 0.93 1.94 14.47
C VAL A 421 2.33 1.40 14.72
N LEU A 422 3.37 2.05 14.19
CA LEU A 422 4.76 1.71 14.49
C LEU A 422 5.09 1.92 15.98
N ALA A 423 4.64 3.03 16.57
CA ALA A 423 4.79 3.30 18.00
C ALA A 423 4.08 2.25 18.85
N LEU A 424 2.84 1.90 18.49
CA LEU A 424 2.07 0.86 19.16
C LEU A 424 2.77 -0.51 19.06
N ALA A 425 3.29 -0.85 17.88
CA ALA A 425 4.04 -2.09 17.66
C ALA A 425 5.26 -2.20 18.59
N CYS A 426 6.05 -1.12 18.69
CA CYS A 426 7.20 -1.07 19.60
C CYS A 426 6.77 -1.12 21.08
N ALA A 427 5.66 -0.43 21.44
CA ALA A 427 5.14 -0.47 22.81
C ALA A 427 4.65 -1.86 23.24
N LEU A 428 4.25 -2.70 22.28
CA LEU A 428 3.81 -4.07 22.51
C LEU A 428 4.95 -5.09 22.59
N GLY A 429 6.19 -4.68 22.47
CA GLY A 429 7.34 -5.58 22.60
C GLY A 429 7.32 -6.39 23.91
N PRO A 430 7.73 -7.66 23.90
CA PRO A 430 7.70 -8.51 25.09
C PRO A 430 8.60 -7.94 26.21
N ALA A 431 8.04 -7.78 27.43
CA ALA A 431 8.76 -7.22 28.57
C ALA A 431 9.87 -8.16 29.06
N GLU A 432 9.59 -9.46 29.09
CA GLU A 432 10.51 -10.49 29.54
C GLU A 432 11.43 -10.98 28.40
N PRO A 433 12.61 -11.52 28.73
CA PRO A 433 13.47 -12.17 27.74
C PRO A 433 12.71 -13.32 27.09
N VAL A 434 12.58 -13.28 25.77
CA VAL A 434 11.93 -14.37 25.02
C VAL A 434 12.76 -15.64 25.17
N PRO A 435 12.19 -16.79 25.59
CA PRO A 435 12.91 -18.04 25.75
C PRO A 435 13.69 -18.40 24.48
N THR A 436 14.91 -18.92 24.68
CA THR A 436 15.82 -19.26 23.57
C THR A 436 15.20 -20.27 22.61
N ALA A 437 14.36 -21.17 23.11
CA ALA A 437 13.60 -22.14 22.29
C ALA A 437 12.63 -21.44 21.33
N ILE A 438 11.93 -20.40 21.79
CA ILE A 438 11.00 -19.62 20.95
C ILE A 438 11.79 -18.84 19.89
N LYS A 439 12.90 -18.19 20.27
CA LYS A 439 13.77 -17.49 19.31
C LYS A 439 14.29 -18.43 18.22
N ARG A 440 14.80 -19.63 18.61
CA ARG A 440 15.27 -20.65 17.66
C ARG A 440 14.13 -21.16 16.77
N ARG A 441 12.94 -21.39 17.34
CA ARG A 441 11.77 -21.82 16.57
C ARG A 441 11.36 -20.75 15.55
N MET A 442 11.29 -19.49 15.96
CA MET A 442 10.98 -18.37 15.06
C MET A 442 12.01 -18.23 13.96
N LEU A 443 13.31 -18.22 14.32
CA LEU A 443 14.39 -18.11 13.33
C LEU A 443 14.32 -19.24 12.30
N ARG A 444 14.12 -20.48 12.75
CA ARG A 444 13.92 -21.63 11.85
C ARG A 444 12.68 -21.46 10.97
N THR A 445 11.55 -21.03 11.55
CA THR A 445 10.31 -20.82 10.78
C THR A 445 10.48 -19.71 9.76
N THR A 446 11.08 -18.59 10.13
CA THR A 446 11.36 -17.48 9.22
C THR A 446 12.33 -17.91 8.11
N ALA A 447 13.43 -18.59 8.48
CA ALA A 447 14.38 -19.10 7.50
C ALA A 447 13.74 -20.10 6.52
N THR A 448 12.88 -21.00 7.01
CA THR A 448 12.18 -21.96 6.14
C THR A 448 11.19 -21.28 5.20
N TRP A 449 10.50 -20.24 5.64
CA TRP A 449 9.62 -19.44 4.77
C TRP A 449 10.43 -18.61 3.77
N MET A 450 11.56 -18.03 4.18
CA MET A 450 12.45 -17.30 3.25
C MET A 450 12.94 -18.23 2.12
N VAL A 451 13.44 -19.43 2.47
CA VAL A 451 13.87 -20.40 1.46
C VAL A 451 12.71 -20.79 0.54
N ALA A 452 11.52 -21.02 1.08
CA ALA A 452 10.35 -21.34 0.29
C ALA A 452 9.94 -20.20 -0.66
N VAL A 453 9.95 -18.96 -0.19
CA VAL A 453 9.64 -17.77 -1.02
C VAL A 453 10.69 -17.58 -2.12
N ILE A 454 11.97 -17.73 -1.79
CA ILE A 454 13.06 -17.65 -2.79
C ILE A 454 12.89 -18.74 -3.85
N ALA A 455 12.61 -19.97 -3.45
CA ALA A 455 12.38 -21.08 -4.38
C ALA A 455 11.15 -20.82 -5.27
N GLY A 456 10.06 -20.31 -4.69
CA GLY A 456 8.87 -19.92 -5.44
C GLY A 456 9.13 -18.78 -6.43
N ALA A 457 9.84 -17.74 -5.99
CA ALA A 457 10.22 -16.62 -6.85
C ALA A 457 11.16 -17.07 -8.00
N ALA A 458 12.12 -17.94 -7.70
CA ALA A 458 13.00 -18.52 -8.72
C ALA A 458 12.20 -19.35 -9.76
N ALA A 459 11.26 -20.19 -9.30
CA ALA A 459 10.40 -20.97 -10.19
C ALA A 459 9.52 -20.08 -11.07
N ALA A 460 8.93 -19.02 -10.50
CA ALA A 460 8.18 -18.02 -11.26
C ALA A 460 9.07 -17.32 -12.28
N GLY A 461 10.28 -16.90 -11.88
CA GLY A 461 11.27 -16.27 -12.77
C GLY A 461 11.69 -17.19 -13.92
N VAL A 462 12.01 -18.45 -13.64
CA VAL A 462 12.33 -19.46 -14.67
C VAL A 462 11.16 -19.64 -15.63
N THR A 463 9.93 -19.76 -15.11
CA THR A 463 8.72 -19.89 -15.95
C THR A 463 8.55 -18.69 -16.87
N MET A 464 8.79 -17.48 -16.34
CA MET A 464 8.74 -16.24 -17.11
C MET A 464 9.79 -16.21 -18.20
N LEU A 465 11.02 -16.65 -17.91
CA LEU A 465 12.13 -16.65 -18.87
C LEU A 465 11.97 -17.72 -19.97
N THR A 466 11.48 -18.90 -19.60
CA THR A 466 11.36 -20.03 -20.54
C THR A 466 10.13 -19.96 -21.44
N ARG A 467 9.11 -19.22 -21.04
CA ARG A 467 7.85 -19.07 -21.79
C ARG A 467 7.69 -17.72 -22.49
N THR A 468 8.74 -16.89 -22.54
CA THR A 468 8.74 -15.69 -23.37
C THR A 468 9.12 -16.06 -24.81
N THR A 469 8.32 -15.63 -25.77
CA THR A 469 8.70 -15.69 -27.18
C THR A 469 9.48 -14.42 -27.53
N PRO A 470 10.70 -14.54 -28.06
CA PRO A 470 11.41 -13.36 -28.56
C PRO A 470 10.60 -12.76 -29.71
N ALA A 471 10.43 -11.47 -29.70
CA ALA A 471 9.78 -10.73 -30.76
C ALA A 471 10.47 -9.38 -30.93
N VAL A 472 10.20 -8.73 -32.04
CA VAL A 472 10.67 -7.36 -32.28
C VAL A 472 9.45 -6.46 -32.35
N GLN A 473 9.50 -5.38 -31.60
CA GLN A 473 8.51 -4.33 -31.61
C GLN A 473 8.97 -3.23 -32.57
N ALA A 474 8.09 -2.83 -33.50
CA ALA A 474 8.28 -1.66 -34.34
C ALA A 474 7.35 -0.55 -33.84
N ALA A 475 7.90 0.62 -33.58
CA ALA A 475 7.16 1.81 -33.17
C ALA A 475 7.45 2.98 -34.11
N GLN A 476 6.40 3.78 -34.41
CA GLN A 476 6.53 4.99 -35.20
C GLN A 476 5.56 6.04 -34.68
N LYS A 477 6.05 7.27 -34.49
CA LYS A 477 5.22 8.39 -34.13
C LYS A 477 4.68 9.06 -35.39
N ALA A 478 3.41 9.42 -35.36
CA ALA A 478 2.71 10.06 -36.45
C ALA A 478 1.78 11.18 -35.94
N ILE A 479 1.43 12.10 -36.81
CA ILE A 479 0.43 13.13 -36.56
C ILE A 479 -0.67 13.01 -37.61
N VAL A 480 -1.88 13.40 -37.23
CA VAL A 480 -2.97 13.56 -38.18
C VAL A 480 -2.94 14.99 -38.70
N VAL A 481 -2.79 15.14 -40.00
CA VAL A 481 -2.73 16.43 -40.66
C VAL A 481 -3.93 16.58 -41.65
N PRO A 482 -4.50 17.77 -41.80
CA PRO A 482 -5.49 18.03 -42.86
C PRO A 482 -4.85 17.80 -44.22
N ALA A 483 -5.57 17.15 -45.11
CA ALA A 483 -5.10 16.90 -46.48
C ALA A 483 -5.12 18.14 -47.37
N GLY A 484 -5.89 19.21 -46.99
CA GLY A 484 -5.99 20.46 -47.73
C GLY A 484 -5.02 21.55 -47.24
N ARG A 485 -4.84 22.62 -48.07
CA ARG A 485 -4.11 23.82 -47.67
C ARG A 485 -4.85 24.54 -46.54
N LEU A 486 -4.11 24.84 -45.46
CA LEU A 486 -4.61 25.67 -44.36
C LEU A 486 -4.35 27.14 -44.68
N ASP A 487 -5.44 27.90 -44.92
CA ASP A 487 -5.35 29.33 -45.18
C ASP A 487 -5.37 30.10 -43.85
N GLY A 488 -4.20 30.63 -43.47
CA GLY A 488 -4.05 31.52 -42.33
C GLY A 488 -3.84 30.81 -40.97
N TRP A 489 -3.31 31.58 -40.02
CA TRP A 489 -2.94 31.10 -38.68
C TRP A 489 -4.17 30.69 -37.84
N SER A 490 -5.29 31.38 -37.97
CA SER A 490 -6.51 31.06 -37.22
C SER A 490 -7.10 29.71 -37.64
N SER A 491 -7.14 29.42 -38.94
CA SER A 491 -7.56 28.11 -39.46
C SER A 491 -6.62 27.01 -39.02
N TYR A 492 -5.32 27.27 -38.99
CA TYR A 492 -4.31 26.33 -38.45
C TYR A 492 -4.53 26.07 -36.95
N ALA A 493 -4.69 27.12 -36.14
CA ALA A 493 -4.90 27.00 -34.70
C ALA A 493 -6.21 26.26 -34.35
N MET A 494 -7.28 26.55 -35.05
CA MET A 494 -8.56 25.83 -34.90
C MET A 494 -8.43 24.37 -35.29
N ASN A 495 -7.73 24.09 -36.39
CA ASN A 495 -7.52 22.72 -36.83
C ASN A 495 -6.63 21.91 -35.88
N VAL A 496 -5.60 22.53 -35.32
CA VAL A 496 -4.77 21.91 -34.28
C VAL A 496 -5.58 21.59 -33.01
N ARG A 497 -6.47 22.52 -32.59
CA ARG A 497 -7.38 22.29 -31.46
C ARG A 497 -8.40 21.18 -31.75
N ALA A 498 -9.01 21.19 -32.94
CA ALA A 498 -9.94 20.16 -33.35
C ALA A 498 -9.26 18.77 -33.39
N ARG A 499 -8.06 18.70 -33.95
CA ARG A 499 -7.28 17.46 -33.97
C ARG A 499 -6.97 16.93 -32.57
N THR A 500 -6.57 17.81 -31.66
CA THR A 500 -6.28 17.46 -30.28
C THR A 500 -7.52 16.93 -29.55
N ALA A 501 -8.67 17.57 -29.76
CA ALA A 501 -9.94 17.15 -29.15
C ALA A 501 -10.47 15.82 -29.70
N PHE A 502 -10.28 15.56 -31.01
CA PHE A 502 -10.80 14.37 -31.68
C PHE A 502 -9.76 13.24 -31.81
N LEU A 503 -8.50 13.48 -31.41
CA LEU A 503 -7.43 12.52 -31.63
C LEU A 503 -7.70 11.14 -31.00
N PRO A 504 -8.27 11.03 -29.77
CA PRO A 504 -8.66 9.73 -29.22
C PRO A 504 -9.72 9.02 -30.06
N THR A 505 -10.72 9.76 -30.55
CA THR A 505 -11.76 9.21 -31.43
C THR A 505 -11.19 8.78 -32.77
N MET A 506 -10.26 9.55 -33.34
CA MET A 506 -9.55 9.16 -34.57
C MET A 506 -8.73 7.89 -34.38
N ALA A 507 -8.05 7.74 -33.25
CA ALA A 507 -7.29 6.53 -32.93
C ALA A 507 -8.22 5.30 -32.85
N GLU A 508 -9.42 5.46 -32.31
CA GLU A 508 -10.41 4.39 -32.26
C GLU A 508 -10.91 4.01 -33.66
N VAL A 509 -11.17 5.00 -34.51
CA VAL A 509 -11.50 4.76 -35.92
C VAL A 509 -10.39 4.03 -36.67
N MET A 510 -9.13 4.36 -36.41
CA MET A 510 -7.94 3.73 -37.02
C MET A 510 -7.76 2.27 -36.60
N HIS A 511 -8.32 1.89 -35.46
CA HIS A 511 -8.13 0.53 -34.95
C HIS A 511 -8.80 -0.51 -35.83
N ASN A 512 -8.08 -1.62 -36.10
CA ASN A 512 -8.61 -2.76 -36.85
C ASN A 512 -8.08 -4.08 -36.27
N THR A 513 -8.95 -5.08 -36.18
CA THR A 513 -8.62 -6.43 -35.75
C THR A 513 -7.79 -7.21 -36.76
N GLU A 514 -7.89 -6.90 -38.05
CA GLU A 514 -7.14 -7.58 -39.12
C GLU A 514 -5.67 -7.13 -39.19
N ALA A 515 -5.39 -5.87 -38.79
CA ALA A 515 -4.05 -5.33 -38.69
C ALA A 515 -3.84 -4.70 -37.31
N PRO A 516 -3.78 -5.54 -36.25
CA PRO A 516 -3.77 -5.04 -34.89
C PRO A 516 -2.51 -4.22 -34.60
N ALA A 517 -2.70 -2.95 -34.35
CA ALA A 517 -1.66 -2.06 -33.85
C ALA A 517 -2.13 -1.44 -32.54
N LYS A 518 -1.25 -1.33 -31.58
CA LYS A 518 -1.46 -0.49 -30.42
C LYS A 518 -1.25 0.96 -30.86
N ILE A 519 -2.27 1.79 -30.70
CA ILE A 519 -2.21 3.21 -31.05
C ILE A 519 -2.29 3.99 -29.75
N ASP A 520 -1.16 4.48 -29.26
CA ASP A 520 -1.10 5.34 -28.10
C ASP A 520 -1.29 6.80 -28.53
N VAL A 521 -2.14 7.52 -27.80
CA VAL A 521 -2.55 8.90 -28.13
C VAL A 521 -1.96 9.86 -27.12
N ASP A 522 -1.20 10.85 -27.59
CA ASP A 522 -0.84 12.03 -26.80
C ASP A 522 -1.69 13.23 -27.28
N PRO A 523 -2.84 13.49 -26.63
CA PRO A 523 -3.75 14.54 -27.07
C PRO A 523 -3.16 15.94 -26.82
N VAL A 524 -2.23 16.10 -25.91
CA VAL A 524 -1.59 17.39 -25.61
C VAL A 524 -0.64 17.80 -26.73
N ARG A 525 0.15 16.86 -27.23
CA ARG A 525 1.08 17.11 -28.35
C ARG A 525 0.48 16.83 -29.73
N GLY A 526 -0.69 16.20 -29.76
CA GLY A 526 -1.33 15.81 -31.01
C GLY A 526 -0.62 14.65 -31.73
N ILE A 527 0.09 13.78 -30.96
CA ILE A 527 0.91 12.69 -31.49
C ILE A 527 0.21 11.35 -31.30
N LEU A 528 0.24 10.53 -32.33
CA LEU A 528 -0.12 9.11 -32.28
C LEU A 528 1.15 8.27 -32.33
N THR A 529 1.27 7.27 -31.48
CA THR A 529 2.34 6.29 -31.54
C THR A 529 1.76 4.94 -31.95
N PHE A 530 2.10 4.50 -33.15
CA PHE A 530 1.74 3.17 -33.64
C PHE A 530 2.79 2.17 -33.20
N THR A 531 2.37 1.10 -32.57
CA THR A 531 3.23 0.05 -32.08
C THR A 531 2.70 -1.30 -32.51
N VAL A 532 3.54 -2.10 -33.14
CA VAL A 532 3.21 -3.46 -33.56
C VAL A 532 4.34 -4.40 -33.22
N THR A 533 4.08 -5.70 -33.19
CA THR A 533 5.07 -6.74 -32.93
C THR A 533 5.19 -7.66 -34.12
N GLY A 534 6.38 -8.20 -34.33
CA GLY A 534 6.67 -9.21 -35.35
C GLY A 534 7.66 -10.25 -34.81
N SER A 535 7.78 -11.37 -35.52
CA SER A 535 8.77 -12.42 -35.20
C SER A 535 10.23 -11.94 -35.31
N ASP A 536 10.45 -10.99 -36.20
CA ASP A 536 11.74 -10.37 -36.50
C ASP A 536 11.54 -8.91 -36.91
N GLY A 537 12.64 -8.19 -37.14
CA GLY A 537 12.58 -6.75 -37.45
C GLY A 537 11.87 -6.45 -38.78
N ASP A 538 11.99 -7.32 -39.76
CA ASP A 538 11.35 -7.13 -41.08
C ASP A 538 9.83 -7.43 -40.99
N ALA A 539 9.44 -8.45 -40.25
CA ALA A 539 8.04 -8.74 -39.99
C ALA A 539 7.39 -7.59 -39.20
N ALA A 540 8.07 -7.06 -38.18
CA ALA A 540 7.57 -5.91 -37.40
C ALA A 540 7.38 -4.66 -38.27
N ARG A 541 8.33 -4.37 -39.19
CA ARG A 541 8.21 -3.26 -40.14
C ARG A 541 7.05 -3.46 -41.14
N ARG A 542 6.88 -4.66 -41.67
CA ARG A 542 5.75 -4.97 -42.58
C ARG A 542 4.42 -4.83 -41.85
N ASN A 543 4.31 -5.34 -40.63
CA ASN A 543 3.11 -5.23 -39.83
C ASN A 543 2.77 -3.76 -39.52
N LEU A 544 3.79 -2.94 -39.22
CA LEU A 544 3.59 -1.51 -38.98
C LEU A 544 3.13 -0.76 -40.24
N ALA A 545 3.75 -1.04 -41.37
CA ALA A 545 3.37 -0.45 -42.65
C ALA A 545 1.91 -0.83 -43.02
N ASN A 546 1.54 -2.09 -42.82
CA ASN A 546 0.18 -2.56 -43.05
C ASN A 546 -0.82 -1.86 -42.10
N ALA A 547 -0.50 -1.78 -40.80
CA ALA A 547 -1.35 -1.10 -39.80
C ALA A 547 -1.56 0.40 -40.15
N LEU A 548 -0.52 1.08 -40.58
CA LEU A 548 -0.60 2.47 -41.06
C LEU A 548 -1.44 2.62 -42.32
N ALA A 549 -1.31 1.67 -43.27
CA ALA A 549 -2.14 1.68 -44.49
C ALA A 549 -3.62 1.49 -44.15
N VAL A 550 -3.93 0.51 -43.34
CA VAL A 550 -5.31 0.25 -42.88
C VAL A 550 -5.86 1.46 -42.09
N ALA A 551 -5.07 2.06 -41.20
CA ALA A 551 -5.46 3.25 -40.46
C ALA A 551 -5.82 4.42 -41.37
N ARG A 552 -5.06 4.64 -42.46
CA ARG A 552 -5.35 5.67 -43.47
C ARG A 552 -6.69 5.41 -44.17
N THR A 553 -6.90 4.20 -44.66
CA THR A 553 -8.15 3.81 -45.33
C THR A 553 -9.34 4.03 -44.41
N ARG A 554 -9.23 3.63 -43.13
CA ARG A 554 -10.33 3.78 -42.17
C ARG A 554 -10.63 5.23 -41.82
N ILE A 555 -9.64 6.11 -41.80
CA ILE A 555 -9.89 7.56 -41.67
C ILE A 555 -10.64 8.08 -42.89
N ASP A 556 -10.21 7.74 -44.09
CA ASP A 556 -10.87 8.17 -45.33
C ASP A 556 -12.32 7.70 -45.40
N ASP A 557 -12.59 6.45 -44.98
CA ASP A 557 -13.94 5.87 -45.05
C ASP A 557 -14.88 6.41 -43.97
N ASN A 558 -14.39 6.73 -42.77
CA ASN A 558 -15.25 7.04 -41.62
C ASN A 558 -15.24 8.51 -41.21
N VAL A 559 -14.16 9.27 -41.50
CA VAL A 559 -14.04 10.69 -41.10
C VAL A 559 -14.28 11.63 -42.26
N GLY A 560 -14.00 11.20 -43.48
CA GLY A 560 -14.22 11.94 -44.69
C GLY A 560 -13.09 11.73 -45.70
N HIS A 561 -13.48 11.41 -46.91
CA HIS A 561 -12.55 11.10 -47.98
C HIS A 561 -11.60 12.29 -48.27
N MET A 562 -10.29 12.03 -48.19
CA MET A 562 -9.21 13.00 -48.38
C MET A 562 -9.25 14.25 -47.47
N GLN A 563 -9.92 14.19 -46.33
CA GLN A 563 -9.91 15.30 -45.37
C GLN A 563 -8.69 15.30 -44.44
N TYR A 564 -8.22 14.15 -44.09
CA TYR A 564 -7.06 13.99 -43.18
C TYR A 564 -6.05 12.97 -43.74
N SER A 565 -4.81 13.19 -43.41
CA SER A 565 -3.73 12.22 -43.71
C SER A 565 -2.90 11.94 -42.45
N ILE A 566 -2.31 10.74 -42.37
CA ILE A 566 -1.38 10.36 -41.31
C ILE A 566 0.03 10.61 -41.80
N ALA A 567 0.74 11.55 -41.17
CA ALA A 567 2.11 11.88 -41.47
C ALA A 567 3.04 11.31 -40.38
N ALA A 568 3.99 10.47 -40.77
CA ALA A 568 5.02 10.00 -39.84
C ALA A 568 5.98 11.14 -39.49
N ILE A 569 6.30 11.27 -38.21
CA ILE A 569 7.23 12.30 -37.69
C ILE A 569 8.54 11.69 -37.17
N THR A 570 8.63 10.37 -37.05
CA THR A 570 9.84 9.66 -36.69
C THR A 570 10.10 8.51 -37.64
N ASP A 571 11.37 8.08 -37.72
CA ASP A 571 11.72 6.81 -38.35
C ASP A 571 11.16 5.65 -37.51
N VAL A 572 11.06 4.46 -38.16
CA VAL A 572 10.64 3.23 -37.48
C VAL A 572 11.71 2.80 -36.50
N GLN A 573 11.38 2.82 -35.22
CA GLN A 573 12.21 2.34 -34.14
C GLN A 573 11.93 0.85 -33.92
N LEU A 574 13.01 0.03 -33.90
CA LEU A 574 12.92 -1.39 -33.64
C LEU A 574 13.54 -1.70 -32.29
N GLU A 575 12.76 -2.35 -31.41
CA GLU A 575 13.23 -2.78 -30.11
C GLU A 575 12.98 -4.29 -29.94
N PRO A 576 13.97 -5.05 -29.46
CA PRO A 576 13.75 -6.43 -29.10
C PRO A 576 12.84 -6.48 -27.87
N VAL A 577 11.74 -7.20 -27.96
CA VAL A 577 10.79 -7.38 -26.85
C VAL A 577 10.57 -8.86 -26.63
N SER A 578 10.39 -9.23 -25.39
CA SER A 578 9.92 -10.57 -25.05
C SER A 578 8.41 -10.51 -24.84
N LEU A 579 7.64 -11.09 -25.75
CA LEU A 579 6.20 -11.20 -25.58
C LEU A 579 5.89 -12.15 -24.44
N ARG A 580 5.21 -11.63 -23.44
CA ARG A 580 4.68 -12.41 -22.33
C ARG A 580 3.19 -12.55 -22.55
N SER A 581 2.75 -13.77 -22.85
CA SER A 581 1.31 -14.02 -22.81
C SER A 581 0.84 -13.92 -21.34
N GLU A 582 -0.36 -13.42 -21.10
CA GLU A 582 -0.93 -13.34 -19.73
C GLU A 582 -1.07 -14.73 -19.10
N VAL A 583 -1.35 -15.72 -19.93
CA VAL A 583 -1.30 -17.12 -19.53
C VAL A 583 0.06 -17.46 -18.91
N THR A 584 1.17 -16.93 -19.42
CA THR A 584 2.51 -17.13 -18.86
C THR A 584 2.63 -16.50 -17.47
N ILE A 585 2.05 -15.33 -17.23
CA ILE A 585 2.06 -14.67 -15.91
C ILE A 585 1.27 -15.52 -14.91
N VAL A 586 0.09 -16.01 -15.30
CA VAL A 586 -0.72 -16.87 -14.43
C VAL A 586 0.01 -18.19 -14.14
N TYR A 587 0.61 -18.84 -15.16
CA TYR A 587 1.41 -20.04 -14.95
C TYR A 587 2.62 -19.78 -14.03
N ALA A 588 3.33 -18.69 -14.21
CA ALA A 588 4.45 -18.34 -13.35
C ALA A 588 4.02 -18.10 -11.89
N ALA A 589 2.91 -17.41 -11.69
CA ALA A 589 2.34 -17.18 -10.35
C ALA A 589 1.91 -18.51 -9.70
N VAL A 590 1.20 -19.37 -10.44
CA VAL A 590 0.73 -20.67 -9.94
C VAL A 590 1.93 -21.58 -9.61
N TRP A 591 2.89 -21.73 -10.52
CA TRP A 591 4.07 -22.55 -10.30
C TRP A 591 4.94 -21.99 -9.17
N GLY A 592 5.12 -20.67 -9.08
CA GLY A 592 5.80 -20.04 -7.97
C GLY A 592 5.15 -20.37 -6.63
N LEU A 593 3.82 -20.28 -6.55
CA LEU A 593 3.06 -20.63 -5.35
C LEU A 593 3.18 -22.14 -5.01
N VAL A 594 3.02 -23.01 -5.99
CA VAL A 594 3.13 -24.46 -5.83
C VAL A 594 4.51 -24.84 -5.30
N ILE A 595 5.58 -24.34 -5.93
CA ILE A 595 6.96 -24.62 -5.51
C ILE A 595 7.24 -24.05 -4.10
N MET A 596 6.74 -22.86 -3.79
CA MET A 596 6.85 -22.29 -2.44
C MET A 596 6.21 -23.21 -1.40
N VAL A 597 4.97 -23.67 -1.64
CA VAL A 597 4.26 -24.58 -0.71
C VAL A 597 4.97 -25.91 -0.60
N LEU A 598 5.36 -26.52 -1.71
CA LEU A 598 6.06 -27.81 -1.72
C LEU A 598 7.40 -27.73 -1.00
N THR A 599 8.17 -26.67 -1.23
CA THR A 599 9.46 -26.44 -0.52
C THR A 599 9.22 -26.31 0.97
N ARG A 600 8.20 -25.56 1.39
CA ARG A 600 7.86 -25.40 2.81
C ARG A 600 7.44 -26.73 3.46
N LEU A 601 6.65 -27.56 2.75
CA LEU A 601 6.25 -28.88 3.21
C LEU A 601 7.44 -29.84 3.28
N ALA A 602 8.28 -29.88 2.26
CA ALA A 602 9.47 -30.73 2.20
C ALA A 602 10.42 -30.43 3.37
N ILE A 603 10.74 -29.15 3.64
CA ILE A 603 11.55 -28.76 4.78
C ILE A 603 10.90 -29.19 6.09
N GLY A 604 9.57 -29.07 6.20
CA GLY A 604 8.82 -29.52 7.38
C GLY A 604 8.90 -31.02 7.62
N LEU A 605 8.79 -31.83 6.57
CA LEU A 605 8.89 -33.30 6.62
C LEU A 605 10.31 -33.75 6.93
N LEU A 606 11.31 -33.18 6.29
CA LEU A 606 12.72 -33.45 6.58
C LEU A 606 13.06 -33.13 8.05
N ALA A 607 12.62 -31.97 8.54
CA ALA A 607 12.83 -31.61 9.94
C ALA A 607 12.16 -32.56 10.94
N ARG A 608 11.03 -33.20 10.59
CA ARG A 608 10.39 -34.25 11.40
C ARG A 608 11.21 -35.54 11.36
N ARG A 609 11.66 -35.95 10.17
CA ARG A 609 12.42 -37.21 10.00
C ARG A 609 13.75 -37.18 10.79
N PHE A 610 14.47 -36.04 10.75
CA PHE A 610 15.70 -35.87 11.51
C PHE A 610 15.50 -35.78 13.03
N ARG A 611 14.31 -35.42 13.54
CA ARG A 611 13.98 -35.47 14.96
C ARG A 611 13.74 -36.91 15.46
N VAL A 612 13.15 -37.75 14.61
CA VAL A 612 12.88 -39.16 14.95
C VAL A 612 14.16 -39.99 14.95
N SER A 613 15.16 -39.63 14.12
CA SER A 613 16.44 -40.33 14.03
C SER A 613 17.49 -39.92 15.10
N ASN A 614 17.24 -38.85 15.86
CA ASN A 614 18.07 -38.44 17.01
C ASN A 614 17.15 -38.28 18.23
N PRO A 615 16.85 -39.35 18.98
CA PRO A 615 16.21 -39.24 20.29
C PRO A 615 17.15 -38.40 21.19
N GLU A 616 16.61 -37.30 21.73
CA GLU A 616 17.33 -36.41 22.63
C GLU A 616 17.95 -37.23 23.77
N LEU A 617 19.24 -37.04 24.02
CA LEU A 617 19.87 -37.43 25.26
C LEU A 617 19.06 -36.88 26.43
N PRO A 618 18.82 -37.65 27.50
CA PRO A 618 17.99 -37.22 28.63
C PRO A 618 18.51 -35.89 29.15
N THR A 619 17.61 -34.94 29.30
CA THR A 619 17.90 -33.62 29.87
C THR A 619 18.42 -33.79 31.29
N GLU A 620 19.50 -33.06 31.63
CA GLU A 620 20.15 -33.04 32.95
C GLU A 620 19.21 -32.86 34.16
N ALA A 621 17.92 -32.64 33.97
CA ALA A 621 16.89 -32.54 35.02
C ALA A 621 16.53 -33.89 35.68
N GLU A 622 16.88 -35.05 35.07
CA GLU A 622 16.63 -36.38 35.68
C GLU A 622 17.79 -36.88 36.57
N HIS A 623 18.95 -36.20 36.55
CA HIS A 623 20.07 -36.55 37.40
C HIS A 623 20.04 -35.89 38.80
N GLU A 624 19.25 -34.85 39.02
CA GLU A 624 19.15 -34.19 40.33
C GLU A 624 18.13 -34.84 41.27
N SER A 625 17.26 -35.71 40.79
CA SER A 625 16.28 -36.40 41.64
C SER A 625 16.75 -37.77 42.20
N ALA A 626 17.92 -38.27 41.80
CA ALA A 626 18.43 -39.60 42.22
C ALA A 626 19.48 -39.57 43.32
N GLY A 627 19.76 -38.40 43.91
CA GLY A 627 20.85 -38.21 44.89
C GLY A 627 20.44 -37.64 46.24
N ALA A 628 19.33 -38.09 46.86
CA ALA A 628 19.06 -37.83 48.29
C ALA A 628 19.32 -39.11 49.10
N PRO A 629 20.37 -39.18 49.92
CA PRO A 629 20.54 -40.29 50.88
C PRO A 629 19.57 -40.10 52.04
N ALA A 630 19.08 -41.26 52.57
CA ALA A 630 18.15 -41.43 53.67
C ALA A 630 18.68 -40.89 55.03
#